data_0b04a43b25ec5f03ade52f0450a073d0
#
_entry.id   0b04a43b25ec5f03ade52f0450a073d0
#
_cell.length_a   1.000
_cell.length_b   1.000
_cell.length_c   1.000
_cell.angle_alpha   90.00
_cell.angle_beta   90.00
_cell.angle_gamma   90.00
#
_symmetry.space_group_name_H-M   'P 1'
#
loop_
_entity.id
_entity.type
_entity.pdbx_description
1 polymer ?
#
loop_
_entity_poly.entity_id
_entity_poly.type
_entity_poly.pdbx_seq_one_letter_code
_entity_poly.pdbx_strand_id
1 'polypeptide(L)'
;MAISAAQVQVRMKTSYMVAYTLMVLLLVQEHVRVSAVTCSPAQLSSCVSAITSSTPPSKLCCSKIKEQKPCLCQYLKNPNLQKFINTPNARKVASTCGTPFPKC
;
A
#
# COMPACT_ATOMS: atom_id res chain seq x y z
N MET A 1 39.30 36.73 21.48
CA MET A 1 38.17 35.81 21.59
C MET A 1 37.20 35.95 20.44
N ALA A 2 37.71 35.70 19.37
CA ALA A 2 36.87 35.63 18.20
C ALA A 2 36.70 34.17 17.84
N ILE A 3 35.95 33.45 18.62
CA ILE A 3 35.25 32.32 18.07
C ILE A 3 34.28 32.99 17.12
N SER A 4 34.79 33.17 15.98
CA SER A 4 34.28 34.02 14.96
C SER A 4 32.83 33.64 14.63
N ALA A 5 32.04 34.60 14.31
CA ALA A 5 30.75 34.43 13.68
C ALA A 5 30.76 33.35 12.57
N ALA A 6 31.91 33.06 11.97
CA ALA A 6 32.12 32.03 10.99
C ALA A 6 31.95 30.61 11.57
N GLN A 7 32.39 30.35 12.79
CA GLN A 7 32.16 29.04 13.42
C GLN A 7 30.70 28.83 13.83
N VAL A 8 30.02 29.87 14.26
CA VAL A 8 28.59 29.81 14.56
C VAL A 8 27.80 29.58 13.29
N GLN A 9 28.16 30.21 12.18
CA GLN A 9 27.51 30.01 10.89
C GLN A 9 27.73 28.59 10.34
N VAL A 10 28.93 28.04 10.50
CA VAL A 10 29.23 26.66 10.09
C VAL A 10 28.40 25.66 10.92
N ARG A 11 28.26 25.90 12.21
CA ARG A 11 27.38 25.07 13.06
C ARG A 11 25.92 25.17 12.65
N MET A 12 25.41 26.36 12.32
CA MET A 12 24.06 26.54 11.82
C MET A 12 23.83 25.82 10.49
N LYS A 13 24.74 25.94 9.52
CA LYS A 13 24.65 25.24 8.25
C LYS A 13 24.67 23.73 8.43
N THR A 14 25.50 23.23 9.32
CA THR A 14 25.55 21.78 9.63
C THR A 14 24.24 21.31 10.24
N SER A 15 23.66 22.08 11.17
CA SER A 15 22.36 21.77 11.76
C SER A 15 21.25 21.76 10.71
N TYR A 16 21.23 22.72 9.80
CA TYR A 16 20.27 22.75 8.68
C TYR A 16 20.43 21.55 7.75
N MET A 17 21.65 21.21 7.41
CA MET A 17 21.95 20.06 6.54
C MET A 17 21.50 18.76 7.19
N VAL A 18 21.77 18.58 8.47
CA VAL A 18 21.34 17.39 9.21
C VAL A 18 19.83 17.32 9.30
N ALA A 19 19.16 18.43 9.63
CA ALA A 19 17.70 18.48 9.71
C ALA A 19 17.05 18.20 8.35
N TYR A 20 17.58 18.78 7.28
CA TYR A 20 17.11 18.56 5.92
C TYR A 20 17.29 17.10 5.49
N THR A 21 18.46 16.53 5.75
CA THR A 21 18.75 15.12 5.44
C THR A 21 17.82 14.18 6.19
N LEU A 22 17.56 14.43 7.47
CA LEU A 22 16.61 13.64 8.27
C LEU A 22 15.19 13.76 7.71
N MET A 23 14.77 14.95 7.30
CA MET A 23 13.47 15.16 6.69
C MET A 23 13.30 14.39 5.38
N VAL A 24 14.31 14.43 4.51
CA VAL A 24 14.31 13.69 3.24
C VAL A 24 14.26 12.17 3.50
N LEU A 25 15.02 11.68 4.46
CA LEU A 25 15.01 10.27 4.83
C LEU A 25 13.65 9.82 5.36
N LEU A 26 12.98 10.64 6.16
CA LEU A 26 11.64 10.35 6.67
C LEU A 26 10.60 10.30 5.53
N LEU A 27 10.68 11.22 4.57
CA LEU A 27 9.80 11.24 3.40
C LEU A 27 10.02 9.99 2.52
N VAL A 28 11.26 9.58 2.32
CA VAL A 28 11.59 8.36 1.58
C VAL A 28 11.05 7.13 2.29
N GLN A 29 11.11 7.09 3.62
CA GLN A 29 10.54 5.98 4.40
C GLN A 29 9.02 5.89 4.26
N GLU A 30 8.31 6.99 4.18
CA GLU A 30 6.88 6.99 3.92
C GLU A 30 6.54 6.40 2.54
N HIS A 31 7.30 6.74 1.51
CA HIS A 31 7.15 6.15 0.18
C HIS A 31 7.41 4.64 0.18
N VAL A 32 8.41 4.19 0.92
CA VAL A 32 8.71 2.75 1.07
C VAL A 32 7.57 2.03 1.79
N ARG A 33 6.94 2.65 2.79
CA ARG A 33 5.77 2.08 3.46
C ARG A 33 4.58 1.91 2.53
N VAL A 34 4.33 2.86 1.63
CA VAL A 34 3.24 2.78 0.64
C VAL A 34 3.48 1.63 -0.33
N SER A 35 4.73 1.31 -0.68
CA SER A 35 5.05 0.19 -1.57
C SER A 35 5.18 -1.15 -0.86
N ALA A 36 5.32 -1.17 0.47
CA ALA A 36 5.45 -2.38 1.29
C ALA A 36 4.09 -2.82 1.84
N VAL A 37 3.22 -3.31 0.96
CA VAL A 37 1.90 -3.81 1.35
C VAL A 37 2.04 -5.17 2.00
N THR A 38 1.40 -5.36 3.16
CA THR A 38 1.31 -6.66 3.80
C THR A 38 0.30 -7.53 3.07
N CYS A 39 0.76 -8.65 2.53
CA CYS A 39 -0.11 -9.61 1.84
C CYS A 39 -0.88 -10.44 2.87
N SER A 40 -2.10 -10.02 3.18
CA SER A 40 -2.99 -10.73 4.09
C SER A 40 -4.38 -10.84 3.46
N PRO A 41 -4.89 -12.05 3.20
CA PRO A 41 -6.24 -12.23 2.68
C PRO A 41 -7.33 -11.64 3.58
N ALA A 42 -7.07 -11.54 4.88
CA ALA A 42 -8.00 -10.93 5.84
C ALA A 42 -8.29 -9.46 5.53
N GLN A 43 -7.39 -8.76 4.83
CA GLN A 43 -7.63 -7.40 4.38
C GLN A 43 -8.79 -7.29 3.38
N LEU A 44 -9.14 -8.40 2.71
CA LEU A 44 -10.25 -8.46 1.76
C LEU A 44 -11.57 -8.87 2.41
N SER A 45 -11.64 -8.95 3.73
CA SER A 45 -12.85 -9.35 4.45
C SER A 45 -14.04 -8.43 4.17
N SER A 46 -13.80 -7.15 3.87
CA SER A 46 -14.84 -6.21 3.46
C SER A 46 -15.48 -6.53 2.11
N CYS A 47 -14.86 -7.41 1.32
CA CYS A 47 -15.37 -7.87 0.03
C CYS A 47 -16.17 -9.17 0.11
N VAL A 48 -16.21 -9.85 1.26
CA VAL A 48 -16.81 -11.18 1.39
C VAL A 48 -18.29 -11.15 0.98
N SER A 49 -19.06 -10.18 1.44
CA SER A 49 -20.48 -10.07 1.09
C SER A 49 -20.70 -9.85 -0.40
N ALA A 50 -19.88 -9.04 -1.05
CA ALA A 50 -19.95 -8.82 -2.49
C ALA A 50 -19.62 -10.09 -3.29
N ILE A 51 -18.68 -10.88 -2.80
CA ILE A 51 -18.23 -12.13 -3.45
C ILE A 51 -19.25 -13.25 -3.25
N THR A 52 -19.79 -13.38 -2.04
CA THR A 52 -20.70 -14.49 -1.68
C THR A 52 -22.16 -14.22 -2.01
N SER A 53 -22.61 -12.97 -1.97
CA SER A 53 -24.02 -12.60 -2.11
C SER A 53 -24.33 -11.80 -3.37
N SER A 54 -23.36 -11.60 -4.27
CA SER A 54 -23.50 -10.81 -5.51
C SER A 54 -23.94 -9.36 -5.27
N THR A 55 -23.72 -8.82 -4.07
CA THR A 55 -23.99 -7.42 -3.76
C THR A 55 -22.92 -6.52 -4.37
N PRO A 56 -23.25 -5.26 -4.74
CA PRO A 56 -22.24 -4.34 -5.23
C PRO A 56 -21.11 -4.14 -4.21
N PRO A 57 -19.84 -4.07 -4.64
CA PRO A 57 -18.73 -3.85 -3.72
C PRO A 57 -18.80 -2.45 -3.11
N SER A 58 -18.47 -2.35 -1.83
CA SER A 58 -18.39 -1.07 -1.14
C SER A 58 -17.12 -0.31 -1.55
N LYS A 59 -17.06 0.99 -1.26
CA LYS A 59 -15.84 1.79 -1.46
C LYS A 59 -14.67 1.22 -0.69
N LEU A 60 -14.91 0.72 0.53
CA LEU A 60 -13.89 0.08 1.34
C LEU A 60 -13.38 -1.20 0.68
N CYS A 61 -14.27 -2.02 0.14
CA CYS A 61 -13.89 -3.22 -0.61
C CYS A 61 -12.98 -2.86 -1.80
N CYS A 62 -13.38 -1.90 -2.62
CA CYS A 62 -12.58 -1.46 -3.77
C CYS A 62 -11.23 -0.90 -3.35
N SER A 63 -11.18 -0.14 -2.27
CA SER A 63 -9.95 0.41 -1.70
C SER A 63 -8.99 -0.69 -1.27
N LYS A 64 -9.51 -1.72 -0.60
CA LYS A 64 -8.72 -2.87 -0.16
C LYS A 64 -8.19 -3.71 -1.32
N ILE A 65 -8.98 -3.91 -2.36
CA ILE A 65 -8.53 -4.62 -3.57
C ILE A 65 -7.38 -3.87 -4.23
N LYS A 66 -7.49 -2.56 -4.37
CA LYS A 66 -6.43 -1.73 -4.95
C LYS A 66 -5.15 -1.79 -4.12
N GLU A 67 -5.28 -1.74 -2.81
CA GLU A 67 -4.17 -1.86 -1.87
C GLU A 67 -3.49 -3.23 -1.98
N GLN A 68 -4.27 -4.31 -2.13
CA GLN A 68 -3.79 -5.68 -2.20
C GLN A 68 -3.43 -6.13 -3.63
N LYS A 69 -3.52 -5.26 -4.63
CA LYS A 69 -3.23 -5.60 -6.02
C LYS A 69 -1.89 -6.31 -6.22
N PRO A 70 -0.77 -5.90 -5.61
CA PRO A 70 0.50 -6.62 -5.75
C PRO A 70 0.47 -8.04 -5.20
N CYS A 71 -0.47 -8.34 -4.32
CA CYS A 71 -0.60 -9.65 -3.66
C CYS A 71 -1.58 -10.59 -4.35
N LEU A 72 -2.32 -10.12 -5.36
CA LEU A 72 -3.40 -10.91 -5.97
C LEU A 72 -2.87 -12.17 -6.65
N CYS A 73 -1.73 -12.12 -7.33
CA CYS A 73 -1.13 -13.30 -7.93
C CYS A 73 -0.77 -14.36 -6.88
N GLN A 74 -0.27 -13.93 -5.73
CA GLN A 74 0.05 -14.82 -4.62
C GLN A 74 -1.23 -15.50 -4.10
N TYR A 75 -2.33 -14.76 -3.98
CA TYR A 75 -3.61 -15.32 -3.56
C TYR A 75 -4.18 -16.29 -4.59
N LEU A 76 -4.07 -15.97 -5.88
CA LEU A 76 -4.57 -16.83 -6.96
C LEU A 76 -3.80 -18.16 -7.05
N LYS A 77 -2.56 -18.21 -6.58
CA LYS A 77 -1.76 -19.44 -6.54
C LYS A 77 -2.04 -20.30 -5.30
N ASN A 78 -2.71 -19.76 -4.30
CA ASN A 78 -3.02 -20.49 -3.07
C ASN A 78 -4.29 -21.31 -3.28
N PRO A 79 -4.22 -22.67 -3.21
CA PRO A 79 -5.38 -23.52 -3.47
C PRO A 79 -6.53 -23.31 -2.48
N ASN A 80 -6.24 -22.89 -1.25
CA ASN A 80 -7.27 -22.61 -0.25
C ASN A 80 -8.05 -21.33 -0.58
N LEU A 81 -7.41 -20.37 -1.23
CA LEU A 81 -8.02 -19.09 -1.60
C LEU A 81 -8.67 -19.13 -2.97
N GLN A 82 -8.21 -20.00 -3.88
CA GLN A 82 -8.76 -20.11 -5.23
C GLN A 82 -10.26 -20.36 -5.24
N LYS A 83 -10.77 -21.11 -4.29
CA LYS A 83 -12.21 -21.41 -4.18
C LYS A 83 -13.05 -20.15 -3.98
N PHE A 84 -12.50 -19.14 -3.33
CA PHE A 84 -13.19 -17.89 -3.07
C PHE A 84 -12.90 -16.81 -4.12
N ILE A 85 -11.69 -16.79 -4.64
CA ILE A 85 -11.21 -15.71 -5.51
C ILE A 85 -11.46 -16.02 -6.98
N ASN A 86 -11.36 -17.28 -7.39
CA ASN A 86 -11.54 -17.71 -8.77
C ASN A 86 -13.01 -18.01 -9.08
N THR A 87 -13.89 -17.09 -8.74
CA THR A 87 -15.33 -17.18 -8.99
C THR A 87 -15.76 -16.04 -9.91
N PRO A 88 -16.89 -16.21 -10.66
CA PRO A 88 -17.43 -15.13 -11.47
C PRO A 88 -17.74 -13.86 -10.66
N ASN A 89 -18.24 -14.02 -9.43
CA ASN A 89 -18.55 -12.89 -8.55
C ASN A 89 -17.30 -12.14 -8.14
N ALA A 90 -16.23 -12.85 -7.77
CA ALA A 90 -14.97 -12.21 -7.40
C ALA A 90 -14.36 -11.43 -8.56
N ARG A 91 -14.42 -11.97 -9.77
CA ARG A 91 -13.96 -11.28 -10.98
C ARG A 91 -14.81 -10.05 -11.27
N LYS A 92 -16.12 -10.15 -11.10
CA LYS A 92 -17.05 -9.03 -11.27
C LYS A 92 -16.76 -7.92 -10.27
N VAL A 93 -16.51 -8.25 -9.02
CA VAL A 93 -16.13 -7.31 -7.97
C VAL A 93 -14.84 -6.57 -8.35
N ALA A 94 -13.83 -7.30 -8.77
CA ALA A 94 -12.55 -6.72 -9.18
C ALA A 94 -12.72 -5.78 -10.38
N SER A 95 -13.49 -6.18 -11.38
CA SER A 95 -13.77 -5.34 -12.54
C SER A 95 -14.57 -4.09 -12.18
N THR A 96 -15.58 -4.23 -11.33
CA THR A 96 -16.40 -3.11 -10.84
C THR A 96 -15.55 -2.10 -10.06
N CYS A 97 -14.57 -2.59 -9.32
CA CYS A 97 -13.63 -1.73 -8.59
C CYS A 97 -12.54 -1.13 -9.50
N GLY A 98 -12.53 -1.43 -10.80
CA GLY A 98 -11.50 -0.95 -11.71
C GLY A 98 -10.13 -1.59 -11.49
N THR A 99 -10.09 -2.75 -10.87
CA THR A 99 -8.86 -3.49 -10.58
C THR A 99 -9.03 -4.95 -11.01
N PRO A 100 -9.05 -5.24 -12.32
CA PRO A 100 -9.20 -6.61 -12.80
C PRO A 100 -8.03 -7.48 -12.33
N PHE A 101 -8.29 -8.78 -12.18
CA PHE A 101 -7.26 -9.71 -11.74
C PHE A 101 -6.10 -9.73 -12.74
N PRO A 102 -4.86 -9.71 -12.23
CA PRO A 102 -3.69 -9.78 -13.08
C PRO A 102 -3.56 -11.17 -13.71
N LYS A 103 -2.91 -11.21 -14.86
CA LYS A 103 -2.51 -12.47 -15.47
C LYS A 103 -1.24 -12.97 -14.74
N CYS A 104 -1.39 -14.03 -14.00
CA CYS A 104 -0.29 -14.66 -13.29
C CYS A 104 0.29 -15.79 -14.15
#